data_deaa33d9aaae10c00d2df467c8668447
#
_entry.id   deaa33d9aaae10c00d2df467c8668447
#
_cell.length_a   1.000
_cell.length_b   1.000
_cell.length_c   1.000
_cell.angle_alpha   90.00
_cell.angle_beta   90.00
_cell.angle_gamma   90.00
#
_symmetry.space_group_name_H-M   'P 1'
#
loop_
_entity.id
_entity.type
_entity.pdbx_description
1 polymer ?
#
loop_
_entity_poly.entity_id
_entity_poly.type
_entity_poly.pdbx_seq_one_letter_code
_entity_poly.pdbx_strand_id
1 'polypeptide(L)'
;MASEYLKWKYRDVRPDAPAERTKKQRLQNWWHYHKWHIGIGIAAVAIAGNLAWHALTQVHPDYQIAYVGAYPLSEEEAAAWEERLSALGTDCGGDGRVVVRLNQYPTGGSGDDPMYAAASNVELMADLDACESYFFLLEDPEGFQRDWEVLREDWLPAGNGLFLARREFWEDRTCENLADCHQLWDALSREGIS
;
A
#
# COMPACT_ATOMS: atom_id res chain seq x y z
N MET A 1 -59.85 6.99 46.62
CA MET A 1 -60.67 5.74 46.67
C MET A 1 -60.34 4.74 45.54
N ALA A 2 -59.98 5.17 44.36
CA ALA A 2 -59.64 4.24 43.24
C ALA A 2 -58.37 3.39 43.46
N SER A 3 -57.39 3.87 44.22
CA SER A 3 -56.10 3.17 44.41
C SER A 3 -56.19 1.97 45.39
N GLU A 4 -57.04 1.99 46.34
CA GLU A 4 -57.20 0.87 47.27
C GLU A 4 -57.98 -0.30 46.67
N TYR A 5 -58.97 -0.01 45.80
CA TYR A 5 -59.68 -1.03 45.05
C TYR A 5 -58.79 -1.80 44.11
N LEU A 6 -57.82 -1.14 43.46
CA LEU A 6 -56.87 -1.78 42.61
C LEU A 6 -55.87 -2.64 43.40
N LYS A 7 -55.39 -2.18 44.55
CA LYS A 7 -54.58 -2.95 45.48
C LYS A 7 -55.23 -4.21 45.96
N TRP A 8 -56.54 -4.14 46.28
CA TRP A 8 -57.28 -5.30 46.69
C TRP A 8 -57.55 -6.29 45.55
N LYS A 9 -57.84 -5.80 44.32
CA LYS A 9 -58.10 -6.62 43.14
C LYS A 9 -56.88 -7.42 42.68
N TYR A 10 -55.63 -6.92 42.89
CA TYR A 10 -54.38 -7.57 42.45
C TYR A 10 -53.65 -8.24 43.61
N ARG A 11 -54.13 -8.20 44.84
CA ARG A 11 -53.45 -8.75 46.01
C ARG A 11 -53.33 -10.28 46.00
N ASP A 12 -54.21 -10.97 45.33
CA ASP A 12 -54.24 -12.44 45.28
C ASP A 12 -53.80 -13.02 43.92
N VAL A 13 -53.35 -12.15 42.98
CA VAL A 13 -52.76 -12.61 41.74
C VAL A 13 -51.32 -13.03 42.02
N ARG A 14 -51.12 -14.27 42.45
CA ARG A 14 -49.79 -14.89 42.44
C ARG A 14 -49.38 -15.02 40.98
N PRO A 15 -48.20 -14.46 40.55
CA PRO A 15 -47.70 -14.74 39.23
C PRO A 15 -47.50 -16.26 39.09
N ASP A 16 -48.09 -16.85 38.08
CA ASP A 16 -47.90 -18.26 37.76
C ASP A 16 -46.41 -18.59 37.77
N ALA A 17 -46.03 -19.70 38.38
CA ALA A 17 -44.64 -20.13 38.36
C ALA A 17 -44.14 -20.19 36.91
N PRO A 18 -42.97 -19.62 36.60
CA PRO A 18 -42.48 -19.58 35.23
C PRO A 18 -42.49 -20.99 34.67
N ALA A 19 -43.28 -21.22 33.61
CA ALA A 19 -43.35 -22.52 32.94
C ALA A 19 -41.93 -22.98 32.59
N GLU A 20 -41.61 -24.25 32.94
CA GLU A 20 -40.29 -24.82 32.61
C GLU A 20 -40.05 -24.78 31.13
N ARG A 21 -39.12 -23.93 30.69
CA ARG A 21 -38.78 -23.79 29.28
C ARG A 21 -38.04 -25.04 28.81
N THR A 22 -38.52 -25.64 27.74
CA THR A 22 -37.86 -26.76 27.09
C THR A 22 -36.45 -26.34 26.60
N LYS A 23 -35.52 -27.32 26.47
CA LYS A 23 -34.16 -27.03 25.97
C LYS A 23 -34.17 -26.28 24.63
N LYS A 24 -35.12 -26.60 23.74
CA LYS A 24 -35.34 -25.93 22.46
C LYS A 24 -35.69 -24.45 22.62
N GLN A 25 -36.60 -24.12 23.56
CA GLN A 25 -37.00 -22.74 23.83
C GLN A 25 -35.86 -21.92 24.45
N ARG A 26 -35.03 -22.54 25.31
CA ARG A 26 -33.84 -21.89 25.90
C ARG A 26 -32.83 -21.56 24.81
N LEU A 27 -32.58 -22.50 23.87
CA LEU A 27 -31.65 -22.29 22.75
C LEU A 27 -32.18 -21.22 21.80
N GLN A 28 -33.45 -21.23 21.48
CA GLN A 28 -34.10 -20.24 20.62
C GLN A 28 -34.03 -18.82 21.20
N ASN A 29 -34.28 -18.69 22.52
CA ASN A 29 -34.17 -17.42 23.22
C ASN A 29 -32.72 -16.93 23.29
N TRP A 30 -31.77 -17.83 23.61
CA TRP A 30 -30.34 -17.51 23.62
C TRP A 30 -29.89 -17.00 22.24
N TRP A 31 -30.25 -17.72 21.15
CA TRP A 31 -29.95 -17.32 19.78
C TRP A 31 -30.54 -15.95 19.43
N HIS A 32 -31.76 -15.68 19.83
CA HIS A 32 -32.40 -14.40 19.55
C HIS A 32 -31.63 -13.21 20.14
N TYR A 33 -31.08 -13.36 21.34
CA TYR A 33 -30.31 -12.30 22.00
C TYR A 33 -28.86 -12.22 21.54
N HIS A 34 -28.26 -13.35 21.14
CA HIS A 34 -26.82 -13.42 20.83
C HIS A 34 -26.49 -13.39 19.35
N LYS A 35 -27.45 -13.55 18.44
CA LYS A 35 -27.22 -13.60 16.98
C LYS A 35 -26.42 -12.40 16.45
N TRP A 36 -26.70 -11.21 16.97
CA TRP A 36 -25.97 -10.00 16.55
C TRP A 36 -24.54 -9.98 17.09
N HIS A 37 -24.32 -10.40 18.32
CA HIS A 37 -22.97 -10.49 18.90
C HIS A 37 -22.13 -11.54 18.19
N ILE A 38 -22.75 -12.68 17.85
CA ILE A 38 -22.08 -13.73 17.06
C ILE A 38 -21.77 -13.22 15.65
N GLY A 39 -22.71 -12.55 15.00
CA GLY A 39 -22.51 -11.94 13.68
C GLY A 39 -21.36 -10.92 13.67
N ILE A 40 -21.33 -10.03 14.65
CA ILE A 40 -20.25 -9.04 14.83
C ILE A 40 -18.92 -9.76 15.11
N GLY A 41 -18.92 -10.79 15.97
CA GLY A 41 -17.71 -11.56 16.25
C GLY A 41 -17.14 -12.26 15.02
N ILE A 42 -17.98 -12.88 14.20
CA ILE A 42 -17.56 -13.51 12.94
C ILE A 42 -17.01 -12.45 11.97
N ALA A 43 -17.68 -11.31 11.83
CA ALA A 43 -17.22 -10.22 10.97
C ALA A 43 -15.85 -9.68 11.43
N ALA A 44 -15.68 -9.48 12.74
CA ALA A 44 -14.40 -9.03 13.30
C ALA A 44 -13.25 -10.01 13.03
N VAL A 45 -13.50 -11.32 13.21
CA VAL A 45 -12.51 -12.36 12.91
C VAL A 45 -12.18 -12.42 11.40
N ALA A 46 -13.18 -12.27 10.52
CA ALA A 46 -12.97 -12.25 9.09
C ALA A 46 -12.13 -11.03 8.65
N ILE A 47 -12.41 -9.85 9.21
CA ILE A 47 -11.64 -8.63 8.93
C ILE A 47 -10.21 -8.78 9.44
N ALA A 48 -10.03 -9.23 10.68
CA ALA A 48 -8.70 -9.43 11.26
C ALA A 48 -7.89 -10.48 10.47
N GLY A 49 -8.53 -11.58 10.06
CA GLY A 49 -7.91 -12.61 9.23
C GLY A 49 -7.51 -12.08 7.85
N ASN A 50 -8.35 -11.27 7.23
CA ASN A 50 -8.04 -10.62 5.94
C ASN A 50 -6.87 -9.64 6.08
N LEU A 51 -6.86 -8.79 7.11
CA LEU A 51 -5.76 -7.86 7.38
C LEU A 51 -4.44 -8.60 7.66
N ALA A 52 -4.49 -9.67 8.46
CA ALA A 52 -3.32 -10.50 8.73
C ALA A 52 -2.81 -11.19 7.46
N TRP A 53 -3.72 -11.72 6.64
CA TRP A 53 -3.37 -12.32 5.36
C TRP A 53 -2.69 -11.30 4.44
N HIS A 54 -3.26 -10.11 4.28
CA HIS A 54 -2.64 -9.04 3.50
C HIS A 54 -1.26 -8.66 4.02
N ALA A 55 -1.10 -8.48 5.33
CA ALA A 55 0.18 -8.14 5.92
C ALA A 55 1.26 -9.23 5.72
N LEU A 56 0.86 -10.50 5.73
CA LEU A 56 1.77 -11.63 5.54
C LEU A 56 2.09 -11.93 4.07
N THR A 57 1.21 -11.51 3.13
CA THR A 57 1.37 -11.76 1.69
C THR A 57 1.81 -10.53 0.92
N GLN A 58 1.96 -9.39 1.60
CA GLN A 58 2.44 -8.17 0.97
C GLN A 58 3.92 -8.35 0.60
N VAL A 59 4.20 -8.39 -0.69
CA VAL A 59 5.57 -8.42 -1.22
C VAL A 59 6.12 -6.99 -1.13
N HIS A 60 7.13 -6.82 -0.29
CA HIS A 60 7.88 -5.57 -0.26
C HIS A 60 8.92 -5.60 -1.38
N PRO A 61 8.96 -4.62 -2.27
CA PRO A 61 9.98 -4.59 -3.31
C PRO A 61 11.36 -4.31 -2.68
N ASP A 62 12.40 -4.99 -3.16
CA ASP A 62 13.78 -4.74 -2.76
C ASP A 62 14.29 -3.40 -3.29
N TYR A 63 13.82 -3.04 -4.51
CA TYR A 63 14.16 -1.79 -5.16
C TYR A 63 12.92 -1.14 -5.75
N GLN A 64 12.85 0.19 -5.63
CA GLN A 64 11.82 0.99 -6.26
C GLN A 64 12.44 2.00 -7.23
N ILE A 65 11.80 2.11 -8.40
CA ILE A 65 12.19 3.03 -9.47
C ILE A 65 11.03 3.97 -9.73
N ALA A 66 11.27 5.26 -9.75
CA ALA A 66 10.31 6.26 -10.20
C ALA A 66 10.57 6.59 -11.68
N TYR A 67 9.65 6.26 -12.56
CA TYR A 67 9.66 6.79 -13.92
C TYR A 67 8.92 8.11 -13.98
N VAL A 68 9.57 9.15 -14.51
CA VAL A 68 8.98 10.46 -14.72
C VAL A 68 9.21 10.89 -16.17
N GLY A 69 8.14 10.97 -16.93
CA GLY A 69 8.17 11.32 -18.33
C GLY A 69 6.88 11.98 -18.80
N ALA A 70 6.79 12.39 -20.05
CA ALA A 70 5.60 13.01 -20.61
C ALA A 70 4.44 12.00 -20.72
N TYR A 71 4.73 10.75 -21.05
CA TYR A 71 3.76 9.68 -21.24
C TYR A 71 4.14 8.46 -20.41
N PRO A 72 3.17 7.62 -20.01
CA PRO A 72 3.50 6.36 -19.33
C PRO A 72 4.25 5.42 -20.29
N LEU A 73 5.19 4.65 -19.73
CA LEU A 73 5.81 3.54 -20.44
C LEU A 73 4.78 2.46 -20.76
N SER A 74 5.01 1.71 -21.83
CA SER A 74 4.26 0.50 -22.09
C SER A 74 4.53 -0.55 -21.00
N GLU A 75 3.61 -1.51 -20.82
CA GLU A 75 3.81 -2.61 -19.88
C GLU A 75 5.07 -3.44 -20.19
N GLU A 76 5.40 -3.60 -21.48
CA GLU A 76 6.58 -4.32 -21.92
C GLU A 76 7.87 -3.58 -21.55
N GLU A 77 7.93 -2.25 -21.74
CA GLU A 77 9.07 -1.43 -21.37
C GLU A 77 9.26 -1.38 -19.85
N ALA A 78 8.19 -1.21 -19.10
CA ALA A 78 8.24 -1.23 -17.65
C ALA A 78 8.76 -2.57 -17.12
N ALA A 79 8.21 -3.69 -17.62
CA ALA A 79 8.64 -5.03 -17.25
C ALA A 79 10.12 -5.31 -17.62
N ALA A 80 10.58 -4.80 -18.77
CA ALA A 80 11.99 -4.93 -19.17
C ALA A 80 12.93 -4.20 -18.21
N TRP A 81 12.54 -3.04 -17.69
CA TRP A 81 13.30 -2.32 -16.67
C TRP A 81 13.31 -3.06 -15.33
N GLU A 82 12.17 -3.56 -14.89
CA GLU A 82 12.09 -4.37 -13.66
C GLU A 82 12.96 -5.64 -13.76
N GLU A 83 12.89 -6.37 -14.88
CA GLU A 83 13.70 -7.57 -15.11
C GLU A 83 15.20 -7.24 -15.13
N ARG A 84 15.59 -6.16 -15.80
CA ARG A 84 16.99 -5.75 -15.90
C ARG A 84 17.59 -5.41 -14.55
N LEU A 85 16.89 -4.64 -13.72
CA LEU A 85 17.38 -4.30 -12.40
C LEU A 85 17.31 -5.49 -11.45
N SER A 86 16.32 -6.36 -11.57
CA SER A 86 16.23 -7.57 -10.76
C SER A 86 17.36 -8.56 -11.07
N ALA A 87 17.83 -8.62 -12.30
CA ALA A 87 18.96 -9.47 -12.70
C ALA A 87 20.30 -9.06 -12.07
N LEU A 88 20.46 -7.78 -11.75
CA LEU A 88 21.68 -7.20 -11.17
C LEU A 88 21.56 -6.94 -9.66
N GLY A 89 20.35 -6.90 -9.16
CA GLY A 89 20.05 -6.63 -7.76
C GLY A 89 20.35 -7.78 -6.83
N THR A 90 20.39 -7.47 -5.55
CA THR A 90 20.51 -8.44 -4.45
C THR A 90 19.18 -8.58 -3.74
N ASP A 91 18.83 -9.78 -3.31
CA ASP A 91 17.66 -10.04 -2.45
C ASP A 91 17.90 -9.41 -1.08
N CYS A 92 17.23 -8.29 -0.83
CA CYS A 92 17.31 -7.56 0.44
C CYS A 92 16.28 -8.09 1.44
N GLY A 93 15.17 -8.64 0.95
CA GLY A 93 14.09 -9.21 1.76
C GLY A 93 14.38 -10.59 2.33
N GLY A 94 15.33 -11.34 1.75
CA GLY A 94 15.71 -12.69 2.14
C GLY A 94 14.67 -13.76 1.78
N ASP A 95 13.79 -13.45 0.83
CA ASP A 95 12.73 -14.37 0.35
C ASP A 95 13.17 -15.24 -0.84
N GLY A 96 14.42 -15.07 -1.30
CA GLY A 96 15.03 -15.79 -2.41
C GLY A 96 14.68 -15.22 -3.78
N ARG A 97 14.13 -14.01 -3.85
CA ARG A 97 13.78 -13.30 -5.07
C ARG A 97 14.16 -11.84 -4.97
N VAL A 98 14.58 -11.28 -6.09
CA VAL A 98 14.79 -9.84 -6.20
C VAL A 98 13.53 -9.24 -6.83
N VAL A 99 12.82 -8.43 -6.08
CA VAL A 99 11.59 -7.77 -6.53
C VAL A 99 11.86 -6.30 -6.76
N VAL A 100 11.74 -5.88 -8.02
CA VAL A 100 11.83 -4.48 -8.42
C VAL A 100 10.44 -3.99 -8.76
N ARG A 101 10.10 -2.77 -8.35
CA ARG A 101 8.83 -2.11 -8.70
C ARG A 101 9.12 -0.80 -9.40
N LEU A 102 8.54 -0.63 -10.57
CA LEU A 102 8.58 0.61 -11.32
C LEU A 102 7.27 1.38 -11.14
N ASN A 103 7.34 2.49 -10.42
CA ASN A 103 6.23 3.41 -10.23
C ASN A 103 6.27 4.46 -11.34
N GLN A 104 5.14 4.71 -12.00
CA GLN A 104 5.08 5.63 -13.14
C GLN A 104 4.37 6.92 -12.77
N TYR A 105 5.03 8.04 -13.01
CA TYR A 105 4.53 9.40 -12.75
C TYR A 105 4.54 10.22 -14.04
N PRO A 106 3.58 10.01 -14.98
CA PRO A 106 3.50 10.80 -16.20
C PRO A 106 3.09 12.25 -15.89
N THR A 107 3.95 13.19 -16.24
CA THR A 107 3.79 14.63 -15.98
C THR A 107 3.24 15.41 -17.17
N GLY A 108 3.41 14.87 -18.38
CA GLY A 108 2.80 15.39 -19.59
C GLY A 108 1.33 15.00 -19.61
N GLY A 109 0.45 15.98 -19.83
CA GLY A 109 -0.95 15.67 -20.00
C GLY A 109 -1.13 14.67 -21.15
N SER A 110 -1.51 13.45 -20.83
CA SER A 110 -1.99 12.49 -21.83
C SER A 110 -3.26 13.07 -22.45
N GLY A 111 -3.06 13.89 -23.45
CA GLY A 111 -4.02 14.42 -24.42
C GLY A 111 -5.13 15.27 -23.88
N ASP A 112 -5.85 15.08 -22.85
CA ASP A 112 -7.04 15.89 -22.51
C ASP A 112 -7.40 15.94 -21.01
N ASP A 113 -6.66 15.27 -20.11
CA ASP A 113 -7.04 15.28 -18.70
C ASP A 113 -5.96 15.90 -17.80
N PRO A 114 -6.06 17.20 -17.49
CA PRO A 114 -5.15 17.86 -16.57
C PRO A 114 -5.25 17.31 -15.12
N MET A 115 -6.33 16.61 -14.78
CA MET A 115 -6.47 15.97 -13.47
C MET A 115 -5.54 14.77 -13.32
N TYR A 116 -5.28 14.04 -14.40
CA TYR A 116 -4.37 12.91 -14.37
C TYR A 116 -2.94 13.35 -14.07
N ALA A 117 -2.44 14.36 -14.76
CA ALA A 117 -1.11 14.93 -14.50
C ALA A 117 -1.01 15.51 -13.07
N ALA A 118 -2.06 16.16 -12.59
CA ALA A 118 -2.09 16.68 -11.22
C ALA A 118 -2.06 15.56 -10.17
N ALA A 119 -2.80 14.47 -10.37
CA ALA A 119 -2.79 13.31 -9.49
C ALA A 119 -1.40 12.65 -9.47
N SER A 120 -0.81 12.43 -10.65
CA SER A 120 0.53 11.87 -10.80
C SER A 120 1.61 12.71 -10.10
N ASN A 121 1.52 14.03 -10.18
CA ASN A 121 2.42 14.92 -9.44
C ASN A 121 2.26 14.82 -7.92
N VAL A 122 1.04 14.64 -7.41
CA VAL A 122 0.80 14.44 -5.98
C VAL A 122 1.39 13.10 -5.51
N GLU A 123 1.25 12.05 -6.31
CA GLU A 123 1.84 10.73 -6.03
C GLU A 123 3.37 10.79 -6.06
N LEU A 124 3.96 11.49 -7.05
CA LEU A 124 5.39 11.74 -7.10
C LEU A 124 5.90 12.50 -5.86
N MET A 125 5.18 13.55 -5.44
CA MET A 125 5.53 14.28 -4.21
C MET A 125 5.51 13.38 -2.98
N ALA A 126 4.53 12.48 -2.89
CA ALA A 126 4.44 11.52 -1.79
C ALA A 126 5.61 10.53 -1.78
N ASP A 127 5.99 9.97 -2.95
CA ASP A 127 7.18 9.13 -3.12
C ASP A 127 8.46 9.87 -2.70
N LEU A 128 8.62 11.11 -3.18
CA LEU A 128 9.78 11.94 -2.84
C LEU A 128 9.85 12.25 -1.34
N ASP A 129 8.75 12.53 -0.70
CA ASP A 129 8.71 12.82 0.75
C ASP A 129 8.92 11.55 1.60
N ALA A 130 8.34 10.44 1.19
CA ALA A 130 8.51 9.15 1.85
C ALA A 130 9.88 8.49 1.59
N CYS A 131 10.67 9.00 0.62
CA CYS A 131 11.93 8.41 0.16
C CYS A 131 11.75 6.95 -0.33
N GLU A 132 10.64 6.64 -0.99
CA GLU A 132 10.34 5.28 -1.44
C GLU A 132 11.25 4.87 -2.61
N SER A 133 11.36 5.72 -3.64
CA SER A 133 12.20 5.45 -4.79
C SER A 133 13.62 5.97 -4.61
N TYR A 134 14.60 5.09 -4.83
CA TYR A 134 16.01 5.46 -4.90
C TYR A 134 16.49 5.74 -6.32
N PHE A 135 15.99 4.97 -7.29
CA PHE A 135 16.31 5.14 -8.71
C PHE A 135 15.23 5.93 -9.41
N PHE A 136 15.64 6.76 -10.37
CA PHE A 136 14.77 7.57 -11.20
C PHE A 136 15.09 7.32 -12.67
N LEU A 137 14.06 6.99 -13.44
CA LEU A 137 14.15 6.87 -14.90
C LEU A 137 13.47 8.10 -15.51
N LEU A 138 14.22 8.98 -16.14
CA LEU A 138 13.81 10.34 -16.49
C LEU A 138 14.03 10.62 -17.97
N GLU A 139 13.11 11.36 -18.58
CA GLU A 139 13.29 11.95 -19.92
C GLU A 139 14.14 13.24 -19.85
N ASP A 140 13.98 14.05 -18.81
CA ASP A 140 14.71 15.31 -18.59
C ASP A 140 15.26 15.35 -17.15
N PRO A 141 16.45 14.78 -16.90
CA PRO A 141 17.04 14.80 -15.56
C PRO A 141 17.44 16.20 -15.09
N GLU A 142 17.84 17.09 -16.01
CA GLU A 142 18.22 18.46 -15.65
C GLU A 142 17.00 19.29 -15.21
N GLY A 143 15.90 19.17 -15.92
CA GLY A 143 14.62 19.78 -15.52
C GLY A 143 14.13 19.25 -14.20
N PHE A 144 14.14 17.93 -14.04
CA PHE A 144 13.73 17.30 -12.80
C PHE A 144 14.61 17.73 -11.60
N GLN A 145 15.94 17.75 -11.77
CA GLN A 145 16.85 18.21 -10.72
C GLN A 145 16.62 19.67 -10.34
N ARG A 146 16.37 20.54 -11.33
CA ARG A 146 16.08 21.95 -11.07
C ARG A 146 14.78 22.16 -10.27
N ASP A 147 13.77 21.32 -10.53
CA ASP A 147 12.44 21.46 -9.93
C ASP A 147 12.32 20.80 -8.54
N TRP A 148 13.09 19.72 -8.30
CA TRP A 148 12.98 18.90 -7.10
C TRP A 148 14.26 18.85 -6.23
N GLU A 149 15.41 19.11 -6.79
CA GLU A 149 16.73 19.12 -6.09
C GLU A 149 17.02 17.82 -5.31
N VAL A 150 16.62 16.64 -5.86
CA VAL A 150 16.71 15.35 -5.15
C VAL A 150 17.68 14.35 -5.78
N LEU A 151 18.30 14.70 -6.92
CA LEU A 151 19.19 13.79 -7.64
C LEU A 151 20.66 14.09 -7.39
N ARG A 152 21.48 13.04 -7.51
CA ARG A 152 22.92 13.21 -7.73
C ARG A 152 23.18 13.56 -9.20
N GLU A 153 24.19 14.37 -9.46
CA GLU A 153 24.55 14.81 -10.81
C GLU A 153 25.40 13.76 -11.57
N ASP A 154 25.11 12.48 -11.40
CA ASP A 154 25.83 11.36 -12.01
C ASP A 154 24.91 10.38 -12.75
N TRP A 155 23.90 10.89 -13.46
CA TRP A 155 22.96 10.06 -14.21
C TRP A 155 23.58 9.38 -15.42
N LEU A 156 23.06 8.22 -15.78
CA LEU A 156 23.53 7.34 -16.84
C LEU A 156 22.54 7.34 -18.00
N PRO A 157 23.01 7.43 -19.27
CA PRO A 157 22.11 7.27 -20.40
C PRO A 157 21.53 5.85 -20.42
N ALA A 158 20.23 5.74 -20.56
CA ALA A 158 19.46 4.51 -20.42
C ALA A 158 18.82 4.02 -21.72
N GLY A 159 19.15 4.67 -22.84
CA GLY A 159 18.53 4.38 -24.15
C GLY A 159 17.19 5.08 -24.34
N ASN A 160 16.72 5.13 -25.58
CA ASN A 160 15.43 5.73 -25.96
C ASN A 160 15.20 7.18 -25.46
N GLY A 161 16.28 7.93 -25.22
CA GLY A 161 16.18 9.29 -24.67
C GLY A 161 15.92 9.33 -23.15
N LEU A 162 16.01 8.18 -22.47
CA LEU A 162 15.88 8.08 -21.03
C LEU A 162 17.23 8.12 -20.34
N PHE A 163 17.23 8.58 -19.11
CA PHE A 163 18.38 8.62 -18.22
C PHE A 163 18.01 7.94 -16.89
N LEU A 164 18.90 7.10 -16.41
CA LEU A 164 18.78 6.55 -15.06
C LEU A 164 19.58 7.44 -14.12
N ALA A 165 18.92 7.94 -13.10
CA ALA A 165 19.47 8.76 -12.05
C ALA A 165 19.28 8.09 -10.70
N ARG A 166 20.02 8.54 -9.72
CA ARG A 166 19.88 8.10 -8.33
C ARG A 166 19.64 9.26 -7.39
N ARG A 167 19.00 8.94 -6.26
CA ARG A 167 18.68 9.92 -5.23
C ARG A 167 19.92 10.41 -4.50
N GLU A 168 19.95 11.71 -4.21
CA GLU A 168 20.78 12.32 -3.19
C GLU A 168 19.98 12.45 -1.91
N PHE A 169 20.57 12.09 -0.77
CA PHE A 169 19.95 12.26 0.52
C PHE A 169 20.58 13.45 1.25
N TRP A 170 19.77 14.24 1.89
CA TRP A 170 20.20 15.35 2.73
C TRP A 170 19.63 15.18 4.14
N GLU A 171 20.33 15.71 5.11
CA GLU A 171 20.01 15.59 6.53
C GLU A 171 20.06 14.13 7.00
N ASP A 172 19.13 13.73 7.85
CA ASP A 172 19.03 12.36 8.39
C ASP A 172 18.10 11.45 7.55
N ARG A 173 17.75 11.86 6.31
CA ARG A 173 16.90 11.05 5.41
C ARG A 173 17.71 9.92 4.78
N THR A 174 17.08 8.77 4.63
CA THR A 174 17.65 7.59 4.00
C THR A 174 16.51 6.70 3.45
N CYS A 175 16.82 5.80 2.55
CA CYS A 175 15.89 4.75 2.15
C CYS A 175 16.27 3.41 2.82
N GLU A 176 15.34 2.50 2.83
CA GLU A 176 15.62 1.10 3.14
C GLU A 176 16.63 0.55 2.12
N ASN A 177 17.51 -0.35 2.56
CA ASN A 177 18.51 -1.04 1.70
C ASN A 177 19.48 -0.10 0.95
N LEU A 178 19.83 1.07 1.51
CA LEU A 178 20.70 2.04 0.85
C LEU A 178 22.04 1.45 0.37
N ALA A 179 22.63 0.55 1.16
CA ALA A 179 23.91 -0.10 0.79
C ALA A 179 23.77 -0.97 -0.47
N ASP A 180 22.66 -1.71 -0.57
CA ASP A 180 22.36 -2.56 -1.73
C ASP A 180 21.99 -1.71 -2.95
N CYS A 181 21.30 -0.60 -2.76
CA CYS A 181 21.06 0.40 -3.81
C CYS A 181 22.36 0.97 -4.38
N HIS A 182 23.34 1.26 -3.52
CA HIS A 182 24.66 1.71 -3.98
C HIS A 182 25.40 0.63 -4.78
N GLN A 183 25.35 -0.63 -4.32
CA GLN A 183 25.96 -1.75 -5.03
C GLN A 183 25.32 -1.96 -6.41
N LEU A 184 23.99 -1.89 -6.49
CA LEU A 184 23.26 -1.98 -7.75
C LEU A 184 23.62 -0.85 -8.70
N TRP A 185 23.73 0.40 -8.21
CA TRP A 185 24.17 1.53 -8.99
C TRP A 185 25.57 1.33 -9.57
N ASP A 186 26.51 0.83 -8.76
CA ASP A 186 27.88 0.56 -9.18
C ASP A 186 27.94 -0.57 -10.22
N ALA A 187 27.05 -1.55 -10.15
CA ALA A 187 26.93 -2.60 -11.16
C ALA A 187 26.41 -2.02 -12.49
N LEU A 188 25.33 -1.27 -12.45
CA LEU A 188 24.73 -0.61 -13.61
C LEU A 188 25.70 0.35 -14.31
N SER A 189 26.48 1.10 -13.53
CA SER A 189 27.48 2.03 -14.05
C SER A 189 28.64 1.32 -14.77
N ARG A 190 28.96 0.09 -14.36
CA ARG A 190 30.05 -0.72 -14.97
C ARG A 190 29.59 -1.43 -16.22
N GLU A 191 28.38 -1.96 -16.26
CA GLU A 191 27.87 -2.72 -17.41
C GLU A 191 27.44 -1.84 -18.58
N GLY A 192 27.14 -0.56 -18.31
CA GLY A 192 26.56 0.34 -19.30
C GLY A 192 25.09 0.01 -19.56
N ILE A 193 24.23 1.01 -19.44
CA ILE A 193 22.79 0.87 -19.64
C ILE A 193 22.44 1.16 -21.10
N SER A 194 22.92 0.34 -22.05
CA SER A 194 22.57 0.51 -23.48
C SER A 194 21.84 -0.72 -24.03
#